data_5f7bf8b96923952630610e0fec6290f2
#
_entry.id   5f7bf8b96923952630610e0fec6290f2
#
_cell.length_a   1.000
_cell.length_b   1.000
_cell.length_c   1.000
_cell.angle_alpha   90.00
_cell.angle_beta   90.00
_cell.angle_gamma   90.00
#
_symmetry.space_group_name_H-M   'P 1'
#
loop_
_entity.id
_entity.type
_entity.pdbx_description
1 polymer ?
#
loop_
_entity_poly.entity_id
_entity_poly.type
_entity_poly.pdbx_seq_one_letter_code
_entity_poly.pdbx_strand_id
1 'polypeptide(L)'
;MKKVRVNTLPGYEDVLDVYVLNEYGEVTCTNGRSLSYGDNGHGYKVFGLKVKNKRRWKKPYVHRLVALAFVKNPKPEVYKDVDHIDGNKSNNRVDNLRWTE
;
A
#
# COMPACT_ATOMS: atom_id res chain seq x y z
N MET A 1 -1.58 16.94 -2.11
CA MET A 1 -1.55 15.53 -1.69
C MET A 1 -0.93 14.68 -2.78
N LYS A 2 0.04 13.84 -2.42
CA LYS A 2 0.69 12.93 -3.36
C LYS A 2 -0.20 11.73 -3.64
N LYS A 3 -0.28 11.32 -4.90
CA LYS A 3 -1.06 10.17 -5.36
C LYS A 3 -0.28 9.40 -6.42
N VAL A 4 -0.44 8.09 -6.46
CA VAL A 4 0.12 7.23 -7.52
C VAL A 4 -0.89 6.20 -7.95
N ARG A 5 -0.81 5.74 -9.19
CA ARG A 5 -1.50 4.52 -9.63
C ARG A 5 -0.78 3.32 -9.06
N VAL A 6 -1.53 2.40 -8.45
CA VAL A 6 -0.93 1.22 -7.82
C VAL A 6 -0.19 0.36 -8.83
N ASN A 7 -0.68 0.27 -10.07
CA ASN A 7 -0.03 -0.53 -11.11
C ASN A 7 1.31 0.05 -11.61
N THR A 8 1.71 1.22 -11.13
CA THR A 8 3.06 1.76 -11.40
C THR A 8 4.10 1.31 -10.37
N LEU A 9 3.66 0.61 -9.32
CA LEU A 9 4.55 0.18 -8.24
C LEU A 9 5.16 -1.18 -8.55
N PRO A 10 6.45 -1.41 -8.18
CA PRO A 10 7.09 -2.70 -8.38
C PRO A 10 6.33 -3.83 -7.70
N GLY A 11 6.07 -4.91 -8.43
CA GLY A 11 5.31 -6.05 -7.94
C GLY A 11 3.81 -5.94 -8.13
N TYR A 12 3.29 -4.78 -8.55
CA TYR A 12 1.86 -4.53 -8.71
C TYR A 12 1.47 -4.15 -10.13
N GLU A 13 2.35 -4.37 -11.09
CA GLU A 13 2.14 -4.01 -12.49
C GLU A 13 0.94 -4.72 -13.11
N ASP A 14 0.55 -5.86 -12.56
CA ASP A 14 -0.53 -6.70 -13.06
C ASP A 14 -1.90 -6.42 -12.42
N VAL A 15 -2.00 -5.49 -11.45
CA VAL A 15 -3.31 -5.11 -10.90
C VAL A 15 -4.06 -4.24 -11.92
N LEU A 16 -5.39 -4.17 -11.77
CA LEU A 16 -6.21 -3.32 -12.63
C LEU A 16 -5.74 -1.85 -12.55
N ASP A 17 -5.79 -1.17 -13.68
CA ASP A 17 -5.40 0.24 -13.80
C ASP A 17 -6.52 1.17 -13.33
N VAL A 18 -7.05 0.91 -12.13
CA VAL A 18 -8.16 1.68 -11.56
C VAL A 18 -7.90 2.15 -10.14
N TYR A 19 -6.79 1.73 -9.52
CA TYR A 19 -6.52 2.03 -8.13
C TYR A 19 -5.54 3.19 -8.00
N VAL A 20 -5.92 4.20 -7.20
CA VAL A 20 -5.09 5.37 -6.91
C VAL A 20 -4.82 5.40 -5.41
N LEU A 21 -3.55 5.32 -5.03
CA LEU A 21 -3.11 5.34 -3.63
C LEU A 21 -2.64 6.75 -3.29
N ASN A 22 -3.04 7.26 -2.11
CA ASN A 22 -2.53 8.53 -1.60
C ASN A 22 -1.59 8.33 -0.42
N GLU A 23 -0.97 9.42 0.03
CA GLU A 23 0.03 9.41 1.10
C GLU A 23 -0.55 9.19 2.50
N TYR A 24 -1.87 9.13 2.63
CA TYR A 24 -2.55 8.80 3.88
C TYR A 24 -2.94 7.32 3.96
N GLY A 25 -2.59 6.54 2.94
CA GLY A 25 -2.92 5.12 2.90
C GLY A 25 -4.34 4.84 2.45
N GLU A 26 -4.97 5.76 1.73
CA GLU A 26 -6.29 5.56 1.16
C GLU A 26 -6.18 5.19 -0.32
N VAL A 27 -7.05 4.29 -0.77
CA VAL A 27 -7.15 3.93 -2.19
C VAL A 27 -8.52 4.33 -2.71
N THR A 28 -8.51 5.07 -3.81
CA THR A 28 -9.71 5.48 -4.54
C THR A 28 -9.66 4.84 -5.93
N CYS A 29 -10.79 4.33 -6.40
CA CYS A 29 -10.90 3.87 -7.79
C CYS A 29 -11.12 5.06 -8.72
N THR A 30 -10.75 4.89 -9.99
CA THR A 30 -10.90 5.97 -10.99
C THR A 30 -12.34 6.39 -11.22
N ASN A 31 -13.32 5.57 -10.83
CA ASN A 31 -14.75 5.93 -10.87
C ASN A 31 -15.21 6.75 -9.65
N GLY A 32 -14.30 7.10 -8.75
CA GLY A 32 -14.60 7.90 -7.55
C GLY A 32 -14.92 7.09 -6.30
N ARG A 33 -15.05 5.77 -6.39
CA ARG A 33 -15.35 4.93 -5.23
C ARG A 33 -14.11 4.76 -4.37
N SER A 34 -14.28 4.88 -3.05
CA SER A 34 -13.22 4.57 -2.09
C SER A 34 -13.17 3.07 -1.82
N LEU A 35 -11.97 2.53 -1.75
CA LEU A 35 -11.76 1.13 -1.42
C LEU A 35 -11.67 0.98 0.10
N SER A 36 -12.40 -0.01 0.65
CA SER A 36 -12.37 -0.28 2.09
C SER A 36 -11.19 -1.16 2.47
N TYR A 37 -10.72 -1.01 3.70
CA TYR A 37 -9.69 -1.87 4.25
C TYR A 37 -10.28 -3.19 4.73
N GLY A 38 -9.51 -4.28 4.58
CA GLY A 38 -9.66 -5.46 5.40
C GLY A 38 -8.68 -5.41 6.58
N ASP A 39 -8.79 -6.40 7.46
CA ASP A 39 -7.86 -6.59 8.58
C ASP A 39 -7.29 -8.00 8.50
N ASN A 40 -5.98 -8.17 8.78
CA ASN A 40 -5.35 -9.48 8.70
C ASN A 40 -5.56 -10.35 9.96
N GLY A 41 -6.35 -9.88 10.92
CA GLY A 41 -6.55 -10.56 12.21
C GLY A 41 -5.52 -10.19 13.27
N HIS A 42 -4.53 -9.36 12.94
CA HIS A 42 -3.46 -8.94 13.85
C HIS A 42 -3.31 -7.42 13.93
N GLY A 43 -4.35 -6.69 13.49
CA GLY A 43 -4.37 -5.22 13.55
C GLY A 43 -3.77 -4.51 12.34
N TYR A 44 -3.21 -5.23 11.38
CA TYR A 44 -2.71 -4.64 10.14
C TYR A 44 -3.82 -4.48 9.13
N LYS A 45 -3.85 -3.34 8.45
CA LYS A 45 -4.82 -3.07 7.39
C LYS A 45 -4.31 -3.62 6.06
N VAL A 46 -5.23 -4.20 5.28
CA VAL A 46 -4.93 -4.77 3.95
C VAL A 46 -5.95 -4.28 2.94
N PHE A 47 -5.53 -4.21 1.67
CA PHE A 47 -6.43 -3.99 0.54
C PHE A 47 -6.60 -5.29 -0.26
N GLY A 48 -7.77 -5.44 -0.90
CA GLY A 48 -7.96 -6.45 -1.92
C GLY A 48 -7.89 -5.79 -3.29
N LEU A 49 -6.87 -6.11 -4.09
CA LEU A 49 -6.65 -5.53 -5.41
C LEU A 49 -6.82 -6.60 -6.48
N LYS A 50 -7.71 -6.36 -7.45
CA LYS A 50 -7.98 -7.29 -8.51
C LYS A 50 -6.85 -7.28 -9.55
N VAL A 51 -6.42 -8.46 -9.98
CA VAL A 51 -5.37 -8.65 -10.99
C VAL A 51 -5.99 -8.79 -12.37
N LYS A 52 -5.34 -8.19 -13.37
CA LYS A 52 -5.77 -8.26 -14.78
C LYS A 52 -5.79 -9.70 -15.27
N ASN A 53 -6.82 -10.05 -16.03
CA ASN A 53 -6.93 -11.32 -16.77
C ASN A 53 -6.80 -12.58 -15.89
N LYS A 54 -6.99 -12.46 -14.58
CA LYS A 54 -6.90 -13.57 -13.64
C LYS A 54 -8.03 -13.47 -12.62
N ARG A 55 -8.48 -14.62 -12.12
CA ARG A 55 -9.44 -14.67 -11.02
C ARG A 55 -8.72 -14.59 -9.67
N ARG A 56 -7.68 -13.75 -9.62
CA ARG A 56 -6.83 -13.59 -8.44
C ARG A 56 -6.95 -12.19 -7.88
N TRP A 57 -6.62 -12.09 -6.60
CA TRP A 57 -6.54 -10.84 -5.88
C TRP A 57 -5.18 -10.76 -5.21
N LYS A 58 -4.57 -9.58 -5.21
CA LYS A 58 -3.43 -9.29 -4.35
C LYS A 58 -3.96 -8.61 -3.10
N LYS A 59 -3.41 -8.97 -1.95
CA LYS A 59 -3.85 -8.45 -0.66
C LYS A 59 -2.67 -7.80 0.07
N PRO A 60 -2.15 -6.67 -0.44
CA PRO A 60 -1.02 -6.00 0.19
C PRO A 60 -1.42 -5.36 1.51
N TYR A 61 -0.47 -5.27 2.42
CA TYR A 61 -0.60 -4.43 3.60
C TYR A 61 -0.58 -2.97 3.17
N VAL A 62 -1.44 -2.16 3.78
CA VAL A 62 -1.54 -0.73 3.44
C VAL A 62 -0.23 -0.01 3.71
N HIS A 63 0.41 -0.27 4.89
CA HIS A 63 1.68 0.37 5.23
C HIS A 63 2.79 0.04 4.23
N ARG A 64 2.83 -1.18 3.70
CA ARG A 64 3.84 -1.57 2.72
C ARG A 64 3.62 -0.87 1.38
N LEU A 65 2.36 -0.71 0.94
CA LEU A 65 2.06 0.04 -0.27
C LEU A 65 2.46 1.50 -0.16
N VAL A 66 2.13 2.15 0.96
CA VAL A 66 2.47 3.56 1.19
C VAL A 66 3.98 3.75 1.22
N ALA A 67 4.69 2.87 1.93
CA ALA A 67 6.15 2.95 1.98
C ALA A 67 6.78 2.73 0.61
N LEU A 68 6.29 1.75 -0.15
CA LEU A 68 6.79 1.46 -1.49
C LEU A 68 6.61 2.66 -2.43
N ALA A 69 5.48 3.36 -2.30
CA ALA A 69 5.11 4.47 -3.18
C ALA A 69 5.79 5.79 -2.79
N PHE A 70 5.92 6.08 -1.50
CA PHE A 70 6.21 7.44 -1.03
C PHE A 70 7.39 7.55 -0.07
N VAL A 71 7.88 6.45 0.51
CA VAL A 71 9.00 6.49 1.44
C VAL A 71 10.25 5.96 0.75
N LYS A 72 11.26 6.81 0.59
CA LYS A 72 12.53 6.38 -0.02
C LYS A 72 13.20 5.32 0.86
N ASN A 73 13.58 4.20 0.25
CA ASN A 73 14.34 3.15 0.92
C ASN A 73 15.83 3.36 0.65
N PRO A 74 16.65 3.74 1.66
CA PRO A 74 18.06 4.02 1.43
C PRO A 74 18.90 2.76 1.23
N LYS A 75 18.39 1.59 1.64
CA LYS A 75 19.10 0.30 1.52
C LYS A 75 18.10 -0.80 1.16
N PRO A 76 17.54 -0.81 -0.07
CA PRO A 76 16.48 -1.76 -0.43
C PRO A 76 16.90 -3.22 -0.39
N GLU A 77 18.19 -3.51 -0.51
CA GLU A 77 18.71 -4.88 -0.38
C GLU A 77 18.80 -5.36 1.06
N VAL A 78 18.73 -4.45 2.04
CA VAL A 78 18.84 -4.75 3.48
C VAL A 78 17.50 -4.49 4.18
N TYR A 79 16.89 -3.34 3.93
CA TYR A 79 15.65 -2.95 4.58
C TYR A 79 14.47 -3.47 3.79
N LYS A 80 13.89 -4.58 4.26
CA LYS A 80 12.78 -5.28 3.59
C LYS A 80 11.44 -5.08 4.29
N ASP A 81 11.45 -4.60 5.53
CA ASP A 81 10.26 -4.42 6.34
C ASP A 81 9.94 -2.94 6.54
N VAL A 82 8.69 -2.67 6.90
CA VAL A 82 8.19 -1.31 7.16
C VAL A 82 7.67 -1.28 8.58
N ASP A 83 8.12 -0.28 9.34
CA ASP A 83 7.75 -0.09 10.72
C ASP A 83 6.81 1.12 10.88
N HIS A 84 5.84 1.00 11.80
CA HIS A 84 4.99 2.11 12.21
C HIS A 84 5.69 2.85 13.35
N ILE A 85 6.11 4.09 13.11
CA ILE A 85 6.96 4.85 14.04
C ILE A 85 6.29 5.02 15.41
N ASP A 86 4.98 5.26 15.43
CA ASP A 86 4.21 5.41 16.66
C ASP A 86 3.72 4.06 17.25
N GLY A 87 4.02 2.94 16.60
CA GLY A 87 3.54 1.62 17.02
C GLY A 87 2.08 1.34 16.67
N ASN A 88 1.36 2.27 16.06
CA ASN A 88 -0.05 2.09 15.71
C ASN A 88 -0.17 1.50 14.30
N LYS A 89 -0.53 0.22 14.22
CA LYS A 89 -0.67 -0.53 12.96
C LYS A 89 -1.74 0.04 12.02
N SER A 90 -2.64 0.87 12.52
CA SER A 90 -3.70 1.50 11.73
C SER A 90 -3.31 2.88 11.21
N ASN A 91 -2.20 3.44 11.65
CA ASN A 91 -1.72 4.75 11.20
C ASN A 91 -0.75 4.56 10.03
N ASN A 92 -1.28 4.50 8.82
CA ASN A 92 -0.54 4.20 7.62
C ASN A 92 -0.17 5.46 6.81
N ARG A 93 -0.11 6.61 7.45
CA ARG A 93 0.31 7.86 6.82
C ARG A 93 1.82 7.78 6.51
N VAL A 94 2.21 8.41 5.42
CA VAL A 94 3.60 8.38 4.95
C VAL A 94 4.60 8.85 6.01
N ASP A 95 4.23 9.84 6.82
CA ASP A 95 5.09 10.40 7.85
C ASP A 95 5.24 9.51 9.09
N ASN A 96 4.48 8.41 9.16
CA ASN A 96 4.53 7.45 10.26
C ASN A 96 5.22 6.14 9.88
N LEU A 97 5.79 6.04 8.70
CA LEU A 97 6.36 4.80 8.19
C LEU A 97 7.85 4.97 7.90
N ARG A 98 8.61 3.90 8.16
CA ARG A 98 10.02 3.84 7.81
C ARG A 98 10.41 2.43 7.39
N TRP A 99 11.37 2.36 6.47
CA TRP A 99 11.97 1.09 6.10
C TRP A 99 12.94 0.64 7.19
N THR A 100 12.96 -0.67 7.47
CA THR A 100 13.79 -1.25 8.53
C THR A 100 14.18 -2.69 8.19
N GLU A 101 15.10 -3.22 8.96
CA GLU A 101 15.51 -4.62 8.85
C GLU A 101 14.45 -5.58 9.36
#